data_67c627219ffd2225a68983078205e77a
#
_entry.id   67c627219ffd2225a68983078205e77a
#
_cell.length_a   1.000
_cell.length_b   1.000
_cell.length_c   1.000
_cell.angle_alpha   90.00
_cell.angle_beta   90.00
_cell.angle_gamma   90.00
#
_symmetry.space_group_name_H-M   'P 1'
#
loop_
_entity.id
_entity.type
_entity.pdbx_description
1 polymer ?
#
loop_
_entity_poly.entity_id
_entity_poly.type
_entity_poly.pdbx_seq_one_letter_code
_entity_poly.pdbx_strand_id
1 'polypeptide(L)'
;MKRFLGLFIVGFCSVLCACGSRPESRVPVIGISDFCNGGTVTVSRTYFDAVLRAGGVPVLIPLIGDEQKLDGLLQSIDGLILTGGGDVDPAYFGEEPSPHLGHVNAPRDTFDFRLIELAARHKIPVLGICRGIQMINVAFGGTLYQDLPSEYADTSVCHMQAVPGYVPTHTVRVEKGSFVAVATGMDTLRTNSFHHQAVKRVADGFRVAATATDGVVEAIEDPDR
;
A
#
# COMPACT_ATOMS: atom_id res chain seq x y z
N MET A 1 -6.42 7.23 87.83
CA MET A 1 -6.14 6.06 86.95
C MET A 1 -7.26 5.98 85.95
N LYS A 2 -7.07 6.49 84.72
CA LYS A 2 -8.04 6.47 83.67
C LYS A 2 -7.52 5.54 82.53
N ARG A 3 -8.25 4.46 82.27
CA ARG A 3 -7.97 3.51 81.22
C ARG A 3 -8.49 4.08 79.92
N PHE A 4 -7.63 4.28 78.90
CA PHE A 4 -8.02 4.57 77.57
C PHE A 4 -8.22 3.26 76.80
N LEU A 5 -9.43 3.06 76.27
CA LEU A 5 -9.81 1.95 75.44
C LEU A 5 -9.57 2.38 73.97
N GLY A 6 -8.56 1.81 73.32
CA GLY A 6 -8.27 2.08 71.93
C GLY A 6 -9.17 1.21 71.01
N LEU A 7 -9.96 1.89 70.20
CA LEU A 7 -10.80 1.26 69.17
C LEU A 7 -9.98 1.06 67.90
N PHE A 8 -9.66 -0.18 67.57
CA PHE A 8 -9.04 -0.52 66.28
C PHE A 8 -10.15 -0.61 65.23
N ILE A 9 -10.19 0.35 64.30
CA ILE A 9 -10.99 0.28 63.09
C ILE A 9 -10.15 -0.44 62.01
N VAL A 10 -10.51 -1.68 61.71
CA VAL A 10 -9.96 -2.44 60.55
C VAL A 10 -10.70 -1.96 59.31
N GLY A 11 -10.04 -1.07 58.55
CA GLY A 11 -10.52 -0.66 57.25
C GLY A 11 -10.40 -1.81 56.24
N PHE A 12 -11.51 -2.38 55.86
CA PHE A 12 -11.59 -3.37 54.76
C PHE A 12 -11.45 -2.62 53.45
N CYS A 13 -10.23 -2.59 52.90
CA CYS A 13 -9.95 -2.02 51.59
C CYS A 13 -10.41 -3.02 50.53
N SER A 14 -11.66 -2.85 50.01
CA SER A 14 -12.17 -3.61 48.88
C SER A 14 -11.46 -3.13 47.64
N VAL A 15 -10.43 -3.87 47.20
CA VAL A 15 -9.83 -3.69 45.88
C VAL A 15 -10.86 -4.20 44.86
N LEU A 16 -11.65 -3.28 44.32
CA LEU A 16 -12.42 -3.52 43.11
C LEU A 16 -11.42 -3.70 41.97
N CYS A 17 -11.10 -4.95 41.66
CA CYS A 17 -10.49 -5.32 40.38
C CYS A 17 -11.48 -4.94 39.27
N ALA A 18 -11.36 -3.71 38.74
CA ALA A 18 -11.96 -3.35 37.50
C ALA A 18 -11.25 -4.18 36.43
N CYS A 19 -11.85 -5.33 36.05
CA CYS A 19 -11.58 -5.97 34.78
C CYS A 19 -11.99 -4.96 33.70
N GLY A 20 -11.08 -4.06 33.35
CA GLY A 20 -11.20 -3.28 32.15
C GLY A 20 -11.16 -4.26 30.97
N SER A 21 -12.33 -4.56 30.42
CA SER A 21 -12.41 -5.16 29.09
C SER A 21 -11.55 -4.30 28.19
N ARG A 22 -10.47 -4.87 27.62
CA ARG A 22 -9.78 -4.23 26.50
C ARG A 22 -10.87 -3.87 25.50
N PRO A 23 -10.93 -2.62 24.98
CA PRO A 23 -11.87 -2.31 23.94
C PRO A 23 -11.65 -3.37 22.85
N GLU A 24 -12.71 -4.07 22.45
CA GLU A 24 -12.66 -4.97 21.29
C GLU A 24 -12.03 -4.15 20.17
N SER A 25 -10.88 -4.61 19.65
CA SER A 25 -10.20 -3.92 18.58
C SER A 25 -11.14 -3.95 17.38
N ARG A 26 -11.62 -2.79 16.99
CA ARG A 26 -12.47 -2.65 15.80
C ARG A 26 -11.77 -3.34 14.64
N VAL A 27 -12.49 -4.17 13.89
CA VAL A 27 -11.97 -4.79 12.67
C VAL A 27 -11.62 -3.70 11.67
N PRO A 28 -10.39 -3.64 11.14
CA PRO A 28 -9.99 -2.58 10.24
C PRO A 28 -10.72 -2.67 8.90
N VAL A 29 -11.17 -1.52 8.40
CA VAL A 29 -11.81 -1.38 7.10
C VAL A 29 -10.76 -0.93 6.09
N ILE A 30 -10.54 -1.71 5.04
CA ILE A 30 -9.51 -1.46 4.04
C ILE A 30 -10.16 -1.10 2.71
N GLY A 31 -9.95 0.15 2.28
CA GLY A 31 -10.36 0.61 0.96
C GLY A 31 -9.48 0.01 -0.13
N ILE A 32 -10.07 -0.40 -1.23
CA ILE A 32 -9.37 -0.95 -2.40
C ILE A 32 -9.75 -0.11 -3.61
N SER A 33 -8.77 0.56 -4.25
CA SER A 33 -9.02 1.33 -5.46
C SER A 33 -9.41 0.41 -6.61
N ASP A 34 -10.29 0.89 -7.48
CA ASP A 34 -10.81 0.08 -8.57
C ASP A 34 -10.09 0.29 -9.90
N PHE A 35 -10.43 -0.57 -10.84
CA PHE A 35 -10.17 -0.39 -12.25
C PHE A 35 -11.51 -0.22 -12.97
N CYS A 36 -11.88 1.03 -13.27
CA CYS A 36 -13.08 1.31 -14.06
C CYS A 36 -12.76 1.28 -15.56
N ASN A 37 -13.41 0.39 -16.28
CA ASN A 37 -13.34 0.33 -17.73
C ASN A 37 -14.76 0.27 -18.32
N GLY A 38 -15.11 1.26 -19.15
CA GLY A 38 -16.39 1.29 -19.87
C GLY A 38 -17.64 1.22 -18.99
N GLY A 39 -17.59 1.80 -17.77
CA GLY A 39 -18.73 1.80 -16.83
C GLY A 39 -18.82 0.54 -15.95
N THR A 40 -17.91 -0.40 -16.11
CA THR A 40 -17.80 -1.58 -15.23
C THR A 40 -16.64 -1.37 -14.25
N VAL A 41 -16.95 -1.53 -12.96
CA VAL A 41 -15.96 -1.54 -11.88
C VAL A 41 -15.44 -2.96 -11.72
N THR A 42 -14.13 -3.17 -11.90
CA THR A 42 -13.51 -4.49 -11.76
C THR A 42 -12.25 -4.41 -10.89
N VAL A 43 -12.13 -5.36 -9.99
CA VAL A 43 -10.92 -5.57 -9.22
C VAL A 43 -10.70 -7.08 -9.04
N SER A 44 -9.46 -7.52 -9.05
CA SER A 44 -9.18 -8.94 -8.82
C SER A 44 -9.63 -9.36 -7.43
N ARG A 45 -10.34 -10.47 -7.34
CA ARG A 45 -10.78 -11.06 -6.07
C ARG A 45 -9.62 -11.30 -5.10
N THR A 46 -8.41 -11.49 -5.61
CA THR A 46 -7.21 -11.73 -4.78
C THR A 46 -6.94 -10.61 -3.77
N TYR A 47 -7.25 -9.36 -4.09
CA TYR A 47 -7.13 -8.23 -3.15
C TYR A 47 -8.12 -8.39 -1.98
N PHE A 48 -9.38 -8.71 -2.26
CA PHE A 48 -10.38 -8.96 -1.22
C PHE A 48 -9.99 -10.13 -0.33
N ASP A 49 -9.59 -11.25 -0.95
CA ASP A 49 -9.21 -12.46 -0.22
C ASP A 49 -7.96 -12.21 0.66
N ALA A 50 -7.04 -11.36 0.24
CA ALA A 50 -5.87 -10.97 1.03
C ALA A 50 -6.28 -10.17 2.28
N VAL A 51 -7.14 -9.17 2.13
CA VAL A 51 -7.65 -8.36 3.25
C VAL A 51 -8.44 -9.24 4.24
N LEU A 52 -9.34 -10.10 3.73
CA LEU A 52 -10.11 -11.01 4.57
C LEU A 52 -9.22 -11.98 5.36
N ARG A 53 -8.20 -12.56 4.72
CA ARG A 53 -7.22 -13.44 5.40
C ARG A 53 -6.39 -12.70 6.45
N ALA A 54 -6.15 -11.41 6.25
CA ALA A 54 -5.48 -10.55 7.23
C ALA A 54 -6.40 -10.10 8.38
N GLY A 55 -7.70 -10.47 8.36
CA GLY A 55 -8.66 -10.12 9.39
C GLY A 55 -9.32 -8.74 9.21
N GLY A 56 -9.14 -8.09 8.05
CA GLY A 56 -9.78 -6.82 7.71
C GLY A 56 -11.10 -6.98 6.94
N VAL A 57 -11.83 -5.89 6.78
CA VAL A 57 -13.03 -5.78 5.92
C VAL A 57 -12.65 -5.03 4.66
N PRO A 58 -12.67 -5.67 3.47
CA PRO A 58 -12.39 -4.98 2.21
C PRO A 58 -13.60 -4.18 1.73
N VAL A 59 -13.37 -2.94 1.31
CA VAL A 59 -14.37 -2.06 0.70
C VAL A 59 -13.84 -1.54 -0.63
N LEU A 60 -14.60 -1.74 -1.69
CA LEU A 60 -14.27 -1.20 -3.00
C LEU A 60 -14.53 0.30 -3.04
N ILE A 61 -13.57 1.07 -3.53
CA ILE A 61 -13.68 2.51 -3.72
C ILE A 61 -13.84 2.77 -5.23
N PRO A 62 -15.06 3.04 -5.71
CA PRO A 62 -15.28 3.35 -7.12
C PRO A 62 -14.79 4.77 -7.45
N LEU A 63 -14.60 5.07 -8.74
CA LEU A 63 -14.28 6.42 -9.19
C LEU A 63 -15.39 7.39 -8.78
N ILE A 64 -15.11 8.24 -7.79
CA ILE A 64 -16.02 9.27 -7.28
C ILE A 64 -15.49 10.63 -7.72
N GLY A 65 -16.25 11.33 -8.56
CA GLY A 65 -15.91 12.68 -9.01
C GLY A 65 -16.22 13.78 -7.98
N ASP A 66 -17.04 13.49 -6.97
CA ASP A 66 -17.39 14.41 -5.89
C ASP A 66 -16.34 14.31 -4.77
N GLU A 67 -15.54 15.38 -4.66
CA GLU A 67 -14.42 15.44 -3.70
C GLU A 67 -14.88 15.31 -2.25
N GLN A 68 -15.99 15.94 -1.88
CA GLN A 68 -16.47 15.91 -0.51
C GLN A 68 -16.95 14.51 -0.10
N LYS A 69 -17.57 13.78 -1.01
CA LYS A 69 -17.98 12.39 -0.78
C LYS A 69 -16.77 11.46 -0.71
N LEU A 70 -15.76 11.67 -1.57
CA LEU A 70 -14.52 10.90 -1.55
C LEU A 70 -13.77 11.13 -0.24
N ASP A 71 -13.62 12.37 0.20
CA ASP A 71 -13.01 12.73 1.48
C ASP A 71 -13.72 12.06 2.66
N GLY A 72 -15.05 12.13 2.71
CA GLY A 72 -15.84 11.47 3.74
C GLY A 72 -15.72 9.94 3.74
N LEU A 73 -15.59 9.33 2.55
CA LEU A 73 -15.35 7.90 2.42
C LEU A 73 -13.97 7.53 2.97
N LEU A 74 -12.92 8.29 2.62
CA LEU A 74 -11.57 8.02 3.11
C LEU A 74 -11.49 8.12 4.63
N GLN A 75 -12.18 9.05 5.26
CA GLN A 75 -12.25 9.14 6.73
C GLN A 75 -12.93 7.92 7.38
N SER A 76 -13.63 7.10 6.63
CA SER A 76 -14.32 5.90 7.13
C SER A 76 -13.49 4.61 7.05
N ILE A 77 -12.32 4.66 6.41
CA ILE A 77 -11.42 3.50 6.25
C ILE A 77 -10.18 3.63 7.14
N ASP A 78 -9.55 2.50 7.45
CA ASP A 78 -8.37 2.41 8.30
C ASP A 78 -7.08 2.19 7.48
N GLY A 79 -7.21 1.90 6.20
CA GLY A 79 -6.09 1.72 5.26
C GLY A 79 -6.57 1.71 3.81
N LEU A 80 -5.67 1.99 2.88
CA LEU A 80 -5.94 2.07 1.45
C LEU A 80 -5.01 1.13 0.68
N ILE A 81 -5.55 0.35 -0.24
CA ILE A 81 -4.80 -0.42 -1.24
C ILE A 81 -5.01 0.23 -2.61
N LEU A 82 -3.92 0.68 -3.23
CA LEU A 82 -3.89 1.05 -4.64
C LEU A 82 -3.53 -0.17 -5.47
N THR A 83 -4.44 -0.55 -6.36
CA THR A 83 -4.31 -1.80 -7.12
C THR A 83 -3.40 -1.66 -8.34
N GLY A 84 -2.97 -2.79 -8.90
CA GLY A 84 -2.29 -2.88 -10.18
C GLY A 84 -3.15 -2.39 -11.35
N GLY A 85 -2.58 -2.33 -12.55
CA GLY A 85 -3.30 -1.88 -13.75
C GLY A 85 -2.37 -1.56 -14.90
N GLY A 86 -2.87 -0.77 -15.86
CA GLY A 86 -2.11 -0.25 -16.98
C GLY A 86 -1.09 0.81 -16.57
N ASP A 87 -0.51 1.47 -17.56
CA ASP A 87 0.56 2.44 -17.36
C ASP A 87 0.09 3.73 -16.71
N VAL A 88 1.02 4.37 -16.02
CA VAL A 88 0.86 5.75 -15.54
C VAL A 88 1.22 6.69 -16.68
N ASP A 89 0.40 7.73 -16.90
CA ASP A 89 0.66 8.76 -17.92
C ASP A 89 1.98 9.49 -17.61
N PRO A 90 2.94 9.48 -18.54
CA PRO A 90 4.25 10.12 -18.37
C PRO A 90 4.17 11.64 -18.14
N ALA A 91 3.09 12.30 -18.54
CA ALA A 91 2.87 13.71 -18.24
C ALA A 91 2.93 14.02 -16.73
N TYR A 92 2.55 13.07 -15.87
CA TYR A 92 2.60 13.25 -14.42
C TYR A 92 4.02 13.28 -13.84
N PHE A 93 5.02 12.78 -14.57
CA PHE A 93 6.43 12.86 -14.16
C PHE A 93 7.29 13.65 -15.16
N GLY A 94 6.65 14.47 -16.01
CA GLY A 94 7.29 15.46 -16.87
C GLY A 94 7.98 14.89 -18.09
N GLU A 95 7.58 13.74 -18.58
CA GLU A 95 8.10 13.09 -19.78
C GLU A 95 7.06 13.06 -20.91
N GLU A 96 7.52 13.00 -22.15
CA GLU A 96 6.69 12.73 -23.33
C GLU A 96 6.41 11.22 -23.43
N PRO A 97 5.27 10.79 -24.00
CA PRO A 97 4.95 9.38 -24.17
C PRO A 97 5.97 8.62 -25.02
N SER A 98 6.51 7.54 -24.48
CA SER A 98 7.34 6.59 -25.24
C SER A 98 6.52 5.87 -26.32
N PRO A 99 7.13 5.50 -27.47
CA PRO A 99 6.47 4.60 -28.44
C PRO A 99 6.06 3.23 -27.89
N HIS A 100 6.64 2.85 -26.75
CA HIS A 100 6.38 1.59 -26.04
C HIS A 100 5.42 1.74 -24.86
N LEU A 101 4.87 2.95 -24.63
CA LEU A 101 3.86 3.19 -23.61
C LEU A 101 2.64 2.32 -23.87
N GLY A 102 2.18 1.62 -22.83
CA GLY A 102 1.00 0.77 -22.89
C GLY A 102 -0.31 1.54 -22.70
N HIS A 103 -1.30 0.89 -22.10
CA HIS A 103 -2.62 1.48 -21.94
C HIS A 103 -2.66 2.42 -20.73
N VAL A 104 -2.89 3.70 -20.96
CA VAL A 104 -3.11 4.75 -19.96
C VAL A 104 -4.62 4.94 -19.73
N ASN A 105 -5.02 5.10 -18.48
CA ASN A 105 -6.40 5.45 -18.10
C ASN A 105 -6.39 6.78 -17.31
N ALA A 106 -6.48 7.90 -18.02
CA ALA A 106 -6.39 9.24 -17.45
C ALA A 106 -7.42 9.54 -16.33
N PRO A 107 -8.70 9.09 -16.41
CA PRO A 107 -9.63 9.22 -15.28
C PRO A 107 -9.15 8.49 -14.02
N ARG A 108 -8.56 7.31 -14.17
CA ARG A 108 -8.00 6.54 -13.07
C ARG A 108 -6.74 7.19 -12.50
N ASP A 109 -5.85 7.70 -13.36
CA ASP A 109 -4.65 8.41 -12.91
C ASP A 109 -5.02 9.59 -12.02
N THR A 110 -5.92 10.45 -12.50
CA THR A 110 -6.43 11.59 -11.73
C THR A 110 -7.04 11.14 -10.40
N PHE A 111 -7.81 10.05 -10.41
CA PHE A 111 -8.48 9.52 -9.22
C PHE A 111 -7.48 8.96 -8.20
N ASP A 112 -6.51 8.14 -8.64
CA ASP A 112 -5.51 7.56 -7.75
C ASP A 112 -4.59 8.63 -7.14
N PHE A 113 -4.22 9.69 -7.91
CA PHE A 113 -3.53 10.86 -7.35
C PHE A 113 -4.36 11.51 -6.23
N ARG A 114 -5.66 11.67 -6.45
CA ARG A 114 -6.55 12.24 -5.45
C ARG A 114 -6.66 11.38 -4.20
N LEU A 115 -6.74 10.05 -4.37
CA LEU A 115 -6.73 9.11 -3.25
C LEU A 115 -5.45 9.23 -2.43
N ILE A 116 -4.28 9.31 -3.09
CA ILE A 116 -2.98 9.46 -2.42
C ILE A 116 -2.92 10.76 -1.63
N GLU A 117 -3.34 11.88 -2.23
CA GLU A 117 -3.36 13.19 -1.57
C GLU A 117 -4.24 13.18 -0.31
N LEU A 118 -5.46 12.67 -0.43
CA LEU A 118 -6.41 12.59 0.69
C LEU A 118 -5.91 11.62 1.77
N ALA A 119 -5.37 10.46 1.38
CA ALA A 119 -4.80 9.51 2.32
C ALA A 119 -3.62 10.12 3.10
N ALA A 120 -2.74 10.85 2.43
CA ALA A 120 -1.64 11.56 3.08
C ALA A 120 -2.15 12.63 4.06
N ARG A 121 -3.17 13.42 3.67
CA ARG A 121 -3.82 14.43 4.52
C ARG A 121 -4.41 13.84 5.79
N HIS A 122 -5.10 12.71 5.66
CA HIS A 122 -5.74 12.00 6.78
C HIS A 122 -4.82 11.02 7.50
N LYS A 123 -3.56 10.88 7.06
CA LYS A 123 -2.57 9.92 7.61
C LYS A 123 -3.06 8.47 7.54
N ILE A 124 -3.80 8.13 6.49
CA ILE A 124 -4.24 6.77 6.23
C ILE A 124 -3.07 5.99 5.64
N PRO A 125 -2.71 4.82 6.19
CA PRO A 125 -1.69 3.95 5.61
C PRO A 125 -2.07 3.52 4.19
N VAL A 126 -1.11 3.54 3.26
CA VAL A 126 -1.33 3.18 1.86
C VAL A 126 -0.39 2.05 1.45
N LEU A 127 -0.95 1.01 0.83
CA LEU A 127 -0.19 -0.05 0.16
C LEU A 127 -0.42 0.05 -1.35
N GLY A 128 0.61 0.36 -2.11
CA GLY A 128 0.60 0.33 -3.58
C GLY A 128 1.10 -1.00 -4.13
N ILE A 129 0.36 -1.63 -5.03
CA ILE A 129 0.74 -2.91 -5.65
C ILE A 129 0.87 -2.73 -7.15
N CYS A 130 2.03 -3.10 -7.73
CA CYS A 130 2.36 -2.96 -9.16
C CYS A 130 2.20 -1.48 -9.59
N ARG A 131 1.19 -1.13 -10.41
CA ARG A 131 0.90 0.26 -10.75
C ARG A 131 0.74 1.16 -9.49
N GLY A 132 0.24 0.62 -8.38
CA GLY A 132 0.07 1.38 -7.13
C GLY A 132 1.37 1.94 -6.55
N ILE A 133 2.48 1.21 -6.57
CA ILE A 133 3.80 1.73 -6.15
C ILE A 133 4.27 2.83 -7.10
N GLN A 134 4.01 2.67 -8.41
CA GLN A 134 4.37 3.65 -9.43
C GLN A 134 3.61 4.97 -9.21
N MET A 135 2.30 4.89 -8.97
CA MET A 135 1.46 6.05 -8.64
C MET A 135 1.94 6.78 -7.38
N ILE A 136 2.27 6.03 -6.32
CA ILE A 136 2.82 6.62 -5.09
C ILE A 136 4.15 7.34 -5.42
N ASN A 137 5.07 6.68 -6.09
CA ASN A 137 6.35 7.27 -6.43
C ASN A 137 6.20 8.59 -7.21
N VAL A 138 5.33 8.59 -8.23
CA VAL A 138 5.08 9.78 -9.07
C VAL A 138 4.36 10.87 -8.28
N ALA A 139 3.37 10.54 -7.45
CA ALA A 139 2.64 11.49 -6.63
C ALA A 139 3.55 12.27 -5.66
N PHE A 140 4.66 11.66 -5.23
CA PHE A 140 5.67 12.31 -4.39
C PHE A 140 6.88 12.83 -5.18
N GLY A 141 6.77 12.94 -6.51
CA GLY A 141 7.76 13.58 -7.38
C GLY A 141 8.85 12.66 -7.89
N GLY A 142 8.71 11.34 -7.77
CA GLY A 142 9.58 10.37 -8.44
C GLY A 142 9.31 10.24 -9.93
N THR A 143 10.07 9.40 -10.63
CA THR A 143 9.88 9.13 -12.08
C THR A 143 9.86 7.63 -12.36
N LEU A 144 9.43 7.25 -13.55
CA LEU A 144 9.32 5.85 -13.98
C LEU A 144 10.15 5.59 -15.23
N TYR A 145 10.59 4.35 -15.42
CA TYR A 145 10.84 3.79 -16.72
C TYR A 145 9.48 3.51 -17.36
N GLN A 146 9.26 4.03 -18.58
CA GLN A 146 8.01 3.80 -19.29
C GLN A 146 7.96 2.39 -19.88
N ASP A 147 9.13 1.84 -20.21
CA ASP A 147 9.27 0.47 -20.74
C ASP A 147 10.66 -0.09 -20.44
N LEU A 148 10.75 -1.05 -19.51
CA LEU A 148 12.02 -1.66 -19.13
C LEU A 148 12.78 -2.27 -20.32
N PRO A 149 12.16 -3.02 -21.26
CA PRO A 149 12.88 -3.58 -22.38
C PRO A 149 13.60 -2.57 -23.28
N SER A 150 13.08 -1.35 -23.40
CA SER A 150 13.66 -0.31 -24.26
C SER A 150 14.51 0.73 -23.53
N GLU A 151 14.29 0.93 -22.22
CA GLU A 151 14.94 2.01 -21.48
C GLU A 151 15.96 1.53 -20.43
N TYR A 152 15.87 0.26 -20.01
CA TYR A 152 16.72 -0.28 -18.97
C TYR A 152 17.84 -1.17 -19.55
N ALA A 153 19.06 -0.95 -19.11
CA ALA A 153 20.24 -1.59 -19.74
C ALA A 153 20.38 -3.09 -19.42
N ASP A 154 19.98 -3.51 -18.22
CA ASP A 154 20.04 -4.92 -17.82
C ASP A 154 18.68 -5.60 -18.01
N THR A 155 18.57 -6.46 -19.00
CA THR A 155 17.36 -7.22 -19.33
C THR A 155 17.46 -8.69 -18.92
N SER A 156 18.32 -8.99 -17.94
CA SER A 156 18.54 -10.38 -17.45
C SER A 156 17.33 -10.95 -16.71
N VAL A 157 16.42 -10.09 -16.21
CA VAL A 157 15.17 -10.48 -15.59
C VAL A 157 13.98 -10.14 -16.50
N CYS A 158 13.07 -11.09 -16.65
CA CYS A 158 11.82 -10.86 -17.38
C CYS A 158 10.74 -10.38 -16.41
N HIS A 159 10.45 -9.07 -16.41
CA HIS A 159 9.41 -8.47 -15.57
C HIS A 159 8.00 -8.62 -16.12
N MET A 160 7.84 -9.09 -17.38
CA MET A 160 6.56 -9.42 -17.97
C MET A 160 6.52 -10.93 -18.29
N GLN A 161 6.23 -11.75 -17.27
CA GLN A 161 6.27 -13.20 -17.43
C GLN A 161 5.13 -13.76 -18.30
N ALA A 162 5.45 -14.81 -19.06
CA ALA A 162 4.48 -15.54 -19.88
C ALA A 162 3.84 -16.74 -19.15
N VAL A 163 4.29 -17.05 -17.94
CA VAL A 163 3.77 -18.17 -17.14
C VAL A 163 2.68 -17.70 -16.15
N PRO A 164 1.83 -18.62 -15.65
CA PRO A 164 0.76 -18.26 -14.72
C PRO A 164 1.25 -17.52 -13.47
N GLY A 165 0.42 -16.62 -12.93
CA GLY A 165 0.75 -15.75 -11.81
C GLY A 165 1.10 -16.43 -10.48
N TYR A 166 0.78 -17.71 -10.33
CA TYR A 166 1.19 -18.49 -9.16
C TYR A 166 2.62 -19.05 -9.27
N VAL A 167 3.29 -18.85 -10.42
CA VAL A 167 4.67 -19.29 -10.65
C VAL A 167 5.60 -18.11 -10.42
N PRO A 168 6.45 -18.15 -9.37
CA PRO A 168 7.46 -17.11 -9.15
C PRO A 168 8.59 -17.24 -10.17
N THR A 169 8.94 -16.15 -10.85
CA THR A 169 9.88 -16.14 -11.97
C THR A 169 11.23 -15.55 -11.62
N HIS A 170 11.31 -14.57 -10.70
CA HIS A 170 12.59 -13.98 -10.34
C HIS A 170 12.77 -13.79 -8.83
N THR A 171 13.98 -13.42 -8.47
CA THR A 171 14.41 -13.22 -7.09
C THR A 171 14.49 -11.73 -6.81
N VAL A 172 13.97 -11.33 -5.64
CA VAL A 172 14.04 -9.98 -5.11
C VAL A 172 14.83 -10.00 -3.80
N ARG A 173 15.81 -9.11 -3.68
CA ARG A 173 16.54 -8.84 -2.43
C ARG A 173 15.78 -7.83 -1.62
N VAL A 174 15.61 -8.12 -0.33
CA VAL A 174 14.85 -7.28 0.60
C VAL A 174 15.83 -6.51 1.49
N GLU A 175 15.65 -5.21 1.58
CA GLU A 175 16.52 -4.36 2.41
C GLU A 175 16.28 -4.61 3.90
N LYS A 176 17.37 -4.79 4.63
CA LYS A 176 17.33 -5.06 6.08
C LYS A 176 16.68 -3.90 6.83
N GLY A 177 15.71 -4.25 7.69
CA GLY A 177 14.97 -3.27 8.49
C GLY A 177 13.88 -2.54 7.70
N SER A 178 13.59 -2.96 6.46
CA SER A 178 12.43 -2.50 5.71
C SER A 178 11.14 -3.12 6.26
N PHE A 179 10.01 -2.47 5.97
CA PHE A 179 8.70 -3.05 6.29
C PHE A 179 8.50 -4.42 5.62
N VAL A 180 8.98 -4.59 4.39
CA VAL A 180 8.94 -5.88 3.69
C VAL A 180 9.72 -6.94 4.45
N ALA A 181 10.93 -6.62 4.96
CA ALA A 181 11.73 -7.54 5.77
C ALA A 181 11.00 -7.93 7.07
N VAL A 182 10.39 -6.96 7.74
CA VAL A 182 9.62 -7.19 8.98
C VAL A 182 8.38 -8.05 8.70
N ALA A 183 7.65 -7.75 7.62
CA ALA A 183 6.41 -8.44 7.28
C ALA A 183 6.63 -9.89 6.83
N THR A 184 7.74 -10.16 6.14
CA THR A 184 8.04 -11.48 5.57
C THR A 184 9.01 -12.32 6.41
N GLY A 185 9.85 -11.68 7.22
CA GLY A 185 10.96 -12.32 7.94
C GLY A 185 12.08 -12.81 7.01
N MET A 186 12.14 -12.31 5.77
CA MET A 186 13.05 -12.79 4.72
C MET A 186 13.94 -11.66 4.19
N ASP A 187 15.15 -11.97 3.81
CA ASP A 187 16.10 -11.10 3.10
C ASP A 187 16.07 -11.31 1.58
N THR A 188 15.38 -12.34 1.14
CA THR A 188 15.26 -12.73 -0.27
C THR A 188 13.88 -13.34 -0.52
N LEU A 189 13.20 -12.89 -1.56
CA LEU A 189 11.89 -13.40 -1.97
C LEU A 189 11.94 -13.90 -3.42
N ARG A 190 11.13 -14.92 -3.70
CA ARG A 190 10.78 -15.29 -5.07
C ARG A 190 9.41 -14.72 -5.39
N THR A 191 9.28 -13.97 -6.50
CA THR A 191 8.03 -13.31 -6.89
C THR A 191 7.65 -13.60 -8.35
N ASN A 192 6.38 -13.43 -8.65
CA ASN A 192 5.87 -13.30 -10.00
C ASN A 192 6.00 -11.84 -10.48
N SER A 193 5.90 -11.61 -11.79
CA SER A 193 6.07 -10.28 -12.36
C SER A 193 5.24 -10.09 -13.61
N PHE A 194 4.47 -8.98 -13.63
CA PHE A 194 3.57 -8.62 -14.73
C PHE A 194 3.60 -7.11 -14.97
N HIS A 195 4.80 -6.53 -15.15
CA HIS A 195 4.96 -5.10 -15.43
C HIS A 195 6.09 -4.87 -16.42
N HIS A 196 6.00 -3.82 -17.21
CA HIS A 196 7.06 -3.30 -18.05
C HIS A 196 7.43 -1.86 -17.68
N GLN A 197 6.58 -1.15 -16.94
CA GLN A 197 6.95 0.09 -16.26
C GLN A 197 7.55 -0.22 -14.89
N ALA A 198 8.50 0.61 -14.43
CA ALA A 198 9.11 0.49 -13.11
C ALA A 198 9.55 1.84 -12.54
N VAL A 199 9.80 1.89 -11.24
CA VAL A 199 10.38 3.05 -10.56
C VAL A 199 11.79 3.32 -11.11
N LYS A 200 12.03 4.57 -11.61
CA LYS A 200 13.32 5.03 -12.13
C LYS A 200 14.06 5.89 -11.09
N ARG A 201 13.48 6.99 -10.71
CA ARG A 201 13.96 7.82 -9.61
C ARG A 201 12.97 7.73 -8.45
N VAL A 202 13.44 7.24 -7.33
CA VAL A 202 12.63 7.18 -6.10
C VAL A 202 12.35 8.61 -5.62
N ALA A 203 11.12 8.85 -5.22
CA ALA A 203 10.69 10.13 -4.67
C ALA A 203 11.43 10.48 -3.37
N ASP A 204 11.63 11.78 -3.13
CA ASP A 204 12.26 12.26 -1.90
C ASP A 204 11.40 11.85 -0.68
N GLY A 205 12.07 11.41 0.40
CA GLY A 205 11.43 10.90 1.60
C GLY A 205 11.12 9.39 1.56
N PHE A 206 11.23 8.76 0.39
CA PHE A 206 11.12 7.30 0.27
C PHE A 206 12.49 6.65 0.19
N ARG A 207 12.57 5.39 0.59
CA ARG A 207 13.75 4.54 0.38
C ARG A 207 13.36 3.26 -0.36
N VAL A 208 14.33 2.69 -1.05
CA VAL A 208 14.19 1.36 -1.64
C VAL A 208 14.05 0.33 -0.52
N ALA A 209 13.05 -0.52 -0.60
CA ALA A 209 12.79 -1.61 0.36
C ALA A 209 13.08 -2.99 -0.24
N ALA A 210 13.05 -3.11 -1.57
CA ALA A 210 13.43 -4.34 -2.26
C ALA A 210 13.85 -4.07 -3.70
N THR A 211 14.74 -4.92 -4.23
CA THR A 211 15.35 -4.77 -5.57
C THR A 211 15.47 -6.12 -6.25
N ALA A 212 15.10 -6.24 -7.51
CA ALA A 212 15.34 -7.41 -8.33
C ALA A 212 16.84 -7.62 -8.60
N THR A 213 17.21 -8.81 -9.08
CA THR A 213 18.66 -9.14 -9.29
C THR A 213 19.31 -8.34 -10.40
N ASP A 214 18.55 -7.76 -11.33
CA ASP A 214 19.00 -6.83 -12.36
C ASP A 214 19.04 -5.37 -11.89
N GLY A 215 18.64 -5.06 -10.67
CA GLY A 215 18.65 -3.73 -10.09
C GLY A 215 17.35 -2.95 -10.20
N VAL A 216 16.30 -3.51 -10.82
CA VAL A 216 14.98 -2.89 -10.87
C VAL A 216 14.37 -2.78 -9.47
N VAL A 217 13.86 -1.61 -9.12
CA VAL A 217 13.21 -1.35 -7.83
C VAL A 217 11.85 -2.05 -7.77
N GLU A 218 11.68 -2.96 -6.80
CA GLU A 218 10.46 -3.77 -6.61
C GLU A 218 9.60 -3.29 -5.43
N ALA A 219 10.22 -2.61 -4.47
CA ALA A 219 9.49 -2.00 -3.37
C ALA A 219 10.16 -0.71 -2.91
N ILE A 220 9.34 0.28 -2.57
CA ILE A 220 9.73 1.49 -1.85
C ILE A 220 8.88 1.63 -0.60
N GLU A 221 9.38 2.34 0.40
CA GLU A 221 8.64 2.65 1.61
C GLU A 221 8.99 4.05 2.11
N ASP A 222 8.03 4.68 2.80
CA ASP A 222 8.26 5.87 3.62
C ASP A 222 8.71 5.38 5.01
N PRO A 223 9.96 5.60 5.43
CA PRO A 223 10.50 5.07 6.69
C PRO A 223 9.90 5.75 7.93
N ASP A 224 9.23 6.89 7.76
CA ASP A 224 8.69 7.71 8.84
C ASP A 224 7.20 7.50 9.09
N ARG A 225 6.55 6.60 8.30
CA ARG A 225 5.10 6.34 8.35
C ARG A 225 4.73 4.88 8.42
#